data_c43a6c417adc836752ff3d931bb0c1c6
#
_entry.id   c43a6c417adc836752ff3d931bb0c1c6
#
_cell.length_a   1.000
_cell.length_b   1.000
_cell.length_c   1.000
_cell.angle_alpha   90.00
_cell.angle_beta   90.00
_cell.angle_gamma   90.00
#
_symmetry.space_group_name_H-M   'P 1'
#
loop_
_entity.id
_entity.type
_entity.pdbx_description
1 polymer ?
#
loop_
_entity_poly.entity_id
_entity_poly.type
_entity_poly.pdbx_seq_one_letter_code
_entity_poly.pdbx_strand_id
1 'polypeptide(L)'
;MDLKITKTLVIPSNEIKWRFSRSSGPGGQNVNKIESRVEIIFDLEDSKVLNDYQKEILKRNLKNKLVNNSLRLAVQEHRNQLLNRQLALIKFSSIIKML
;
A
#
# COMPACT_ATOMS: atom_id res chain seq x y z
N MET A 1 0.72 13.63 4.32
CA MET A 1 -0.74 13.58 4.48
C MET A 1 -1.14 12.25 5.10
N ASP A 2 -1.88 12.31 6.18
CA ASP A 2 -2.30 11.11 6.89
C ASP A 2 -3.50 10.47 6.19
N LEU A 3 -3.61 9.16 6.28
CA LEU A 3 -4.68 8.42 5.64
C LEU A 3 -5.76 8.07 6.65
N LYS A 4 -6.92 8.70 6.51
CA LYS A 4 -8.08 8.43 7.36
C LYS A 4 -8.79 7.16 6.86
N ILE A 5 -8.76 6.11 7.67
CA ILE A 5 -9.43 4.85 7.34
C ILE A 5 -10.88 4.88 7.82
N THR A 6 -11.07 5.20 9.09
CA THR A 6 -12.40 5.37 9.70
C THR A 6 -12.36 6.62 10.58
N LYS A 7 -13.48 6.92 11.25
CA LYS A 7 -13.53 8.06 12.18
C LYS A 7 -12.51 7.95 13.30
N THR A 8 -12.15 6.72 13.68
CA THR A 8 -11.27 6.47 14.83
C THR A 8 -9.91 5.94 14.45
N LEU A 9 -9.69 5.60 13.18
CA LEU A 9 -8.42 5.03 12.73
C LEU A 9 -7.84 5.87 11.60
N VAL A 10 -6.69 6.48 11.89
CA VAL A 10 -5.92 7.26 10.92
C VAL A 10 -4.52 6.68 10.87
N ILE A 11 -4.06 6.33 9.66
CA ILE A 11 -2.70 5.86 9.46
C ILE A 11 -1.83 7.07 9.13
N PRO A 12 -0.86 7.43 9.98
CA PRO A 12 -0.01 8.58 9.70
C PRO A 12 0.89 8.32 8.51
N SER A 13 1.22 9.38 7.79
CA SER A 13 2.03 9.26 6.56
C SER A 13 3.39 8.62 6.83
N ASN A 14 3.96 8.78 8.02
CA ASN A 14 5.26 8.21 8.36
C ASN A 14 5.23 6.68 8.53
N GLU A 15 4.05 6.07 8.62
CA GLU A 15 3.93 4.62 8.67
C GLU A 15 3.76 4.00 7.28
N ILE A 16 3.52 4.80 6.25
CA ILE A 16 3.36 4.33 4.89
C ILE A 16 4.64 4.64 4.12
N LYS A 17 5.32 3.59 3.69
CA LYS A 17 6.53 3.73 2.87
C LYS A 17 6.15 3.53 1.42
N TRP A 18 6.77 4.29 0.54
CA TRP A 18 6.54 4.22 -0.88
C TRP A 18 7.79 3.76 -1.61
N ARG A 19 7.58 2.96 -2.64
CA ARG A 19 8.63 2.58 -3.57
C ARG A 19 8.11 2.84 -4.97
N PHE A 20 8.92 3.50 -5.77
CA PHE A 20 8.56 3.82 -7.15
C PHE A 20 9.50 3.10 -8.10
N SER A 21 8.94 2.62 -9.21
CA SER A 21 9.72 1.93 -10.22
C SER A 21 9.03 2.09 -11.57
N ARG A 22 9.71 1.67 -12.62
CA ARG A 22 9.12 1.70 -13.96
C ARG A 22 8.09 0.60 -14.06
N SER A 23 6.97 0.92 -14.72
CA SER A 23 5.95 -0.08 -15.01
C SER A 23 6.52 -1.09 -16.00
N SER A 24 6.32 -2.38 -15.71
CA SER A 24 6.62 -3.44 -16.65
C SER A 24 5.43 -3.61 -17.59
N GLY A 25 5.70 -3.70 -18.89
CA GLY A 25 4.66 -3.91 -19.87
C GLY A 25 5.17 -4.79 -21.00
N PRO A 26 4.27 -5.48 -21.70
CA PRO A 26 4.65 -6.21 -22.90
C PRO A 26 5.08 -5.23 -24.01
N GLY A 27 6.14 -5.53 -24.73
CA GLY A 27 6.57 -4.74 -25.86
C GLY A 27 7.40 -3.52 -25.48
N GLY A 28 8.64 -3.74 -25.16
CA GLY A 28 9.57 -2.74 -24.65
C GLY A 28 9.88 -1.55 -25.54
N GLN A 29 9.20 -1.37 -26.67
CA GLN A 29 9.48 -0.24 -27.56
C GLN A 29 8.97 1.09 -27.02
N ASN A 30 7.97 1.04 -26.18
CA ASN A 30 7.40 2.22 -25.52
C ASN A 30 7.58 2.13 -24.03
N VAL A 31 8.78 1.74 -23.63
CA VAL A 31 9.10 1.69 -22.21
C VAL A 31 8.92 3.08 -21.65
N ASN A 32 7.99 3.22 -20.76
CA ASN A 32 7.75 4.45 -20.04
C ASN A 32 9.01 4.78 -19.25
N LYS A 33 9.67 5.89 -19.60
CA LYS A 33 10.86 6.33 -18.88
C LYS A 33 10.53 6.91 -17.52
N ILE A 34 9.24 7.10 -17.25
CA ILE A 34 8.75 7.63 -15.98
C ILE A 34 8.48 6.46 -15.03
N GLU A 35 8.90 6.60 -13.79
CA GLU A 35 8.62 5.61 -12.75
C GLU A 35 7.17 5.75 -12.34
N SER A 36 6.27 5.06 -13.04
CA SER A 36 4.83 5.15 -12.77
C SER A 36 4.30 4.05 -11.86
N ARG A 37 5.02 2.93 -11.74
CA ARG A 37 4.62 1.87 -10.80
C ARG A 37 4.90 2.32 -9.38
N VAL A 38 3.89 2.17 -8.51
CA VAL A 38 4.02 2.52 -7.10
C VAL A 38 3.80 1.28 -6.24
N GLU A 39 4.46 1.25 -5.10
CA GLU A 39 4.27 0.21 -4.12
C GLU A 39 4.16 0.84 -2.74
N ILE A 40 3.11 0.47 -2.00
CA ILE A 40 2.98 0.80 -0.59
C ILE A 40 3.60 -0.34 0.21
N ILE A 41 4.39 0.02 1.21
CA ILE A 41 4.96 -0.93 2.16
C ILE A 41 4.53 -0.48 3.55
N PHE A 42 3.77 -1.33 4.23
CA PHE A 42 3.24 -1.03 5.56
C PHE A 42 3.60 -2.17 6.51
N ASP A 43 4.39 -1.85 7.52
CA ASP A 43 4.80 -2.83 8.53
C ASP A 43 3.77 -2.87 9.65
N LEU A 44 3.06 -3.98 9.76
CA LEU A 44 2.02 -4.15 10.77
C LEU A 44 2.58 -4.11 12.19
N GLU A 45 3.73 -4.75 12.41
CA GLU A 45 4.31 -4.82 13.75
C GLU A 45 4.76 -3.47 14.26
N ASP A 46 5.34 -2.65 13.38
CA ASP A 46 5.86 -1.34 13.75
C ASP A 46 4.78 -0.26 13.87
N SER A 47 3.56 -0.55 13.45
CA SER A 47 2.49 0.44 13.52
C SER A 47 2.19 0.78 14.97
N LYS A 48 2.11 2.08 15.25
CA LYS A 48 1.80 2.60 16.58
C LYS A 48 0.32 2.95 16.73
N VAL A 49 -0.44 2.92 15.65
CA VAL A 49 -1.87 3.25 15.67
C VAL A 49 -2.74 2.00 15.68
N LEU A 50 -2.20 0.84 15.30
CA LEU A 50 -2.91 -0.42 15.41
C LEU A 50 -2.61 -1.06 16.76
N ASN A 51 -3.67 -1.50 17.46
CA ASN A 51 -3.48 -2.26 18.69
C ASN A 51 -3.18 -3.73 18.37
N ASP A 52 -2.84 -4.51 19.39
CA ASP A 52 -2.44 -5.91 19.20
C ASP A 52 -3.56 -6.75 18.60
N TYR A 53 -4.79 -6.49 18.99
CA TYR A 53 -5.95 -7.19 18.46
C TYR A 53 -6.11 -6.93 16.95
N GLN A 54 -6.00 -5.67 16.55
CA GLN A 54 -6.09 -5.28 15.14
C GLN A 54 -4.96 -5.90 14.31
N LYS A 55 -3.74 -5.91 14.85
CA LYS A 55 -2.60 -6.53 14.20
C LYS A 55 -2.84 -8.03 13.98
N GLU A 56 -3.38 -8.72 14.97
CA GLU A 56 -3.68 -10.14 14.85
C GLU A 56 -4.75 -10.42 13.79
N ILE A 57 -5.79 -9.59 13.74
CA ILE A 57 -6.84 -9.75 12.72
C ILE A 57 -6.26 -9.57 11.32
N LEU A 58 -5.45 -8.53 11.13
CA LEU A 58 -4.84 -8.27 9.82
C LEU A 58 -3.87 -9.38 9.43
N LYS A 59 -3.07 -9.88 10.36
CA LYS A 59 -2.17 -11.01 10.08
C LYS A 59 -2.95 -12.23 9.64
N ARG A 60 -4.07 -12.52 10.29
CA ARG A 60 -4.91 -13.65 9.94
C ARG A 60 -5.54 -13.48 8.56
N ASN A 61 -6.08 -12.30 8.30
CA ASN A 61 -6.79 -12.02 7.04
C ASN A 61 -5.82 -11.91 5.85
N LEU A 62 -4.59 -11.46 6.09
CA LEU A 62 -3.60 -11.19 5.03
C LEU A 62 -2.48 -12.24 5.01
N LYS A 63 -2.71 -13.38 5.61
CA LYS A 63 -1.70 -14.43 5.82
C LYS A 63 -0.82 -14.69 4.59
N ASN A 64 -1.43 -14.77 3.41
CA ASN A 64 -0.71 -15.09 2.18
C ASN A 64 -0.14 -13.87 1.45
N LYS A 65 -0.40 -12.67 1.97
CA LYS A 65 0.00 -11.41 1.34
C LYS A 65 1.06 -10.66 2.12
N LEU A 66 1.44 -11.16 3.30
CA LEU A 66 2.43 -10.51 4.13
C LEU A 66 3.81 -11.12 3.89
N VAL A 67 4.83 -10.27 3.85
CA VAL A 67 6.23 -10.67 3.82
C VAL A 67 6.89 -10.04 5.04
N ASN A 68 7.33 -10.86 5.99
CA ASN A 68 7.94 -10.41 7.25
C ASN A 68 7.04 -9.40 7.98
N ASN A 69 5.73 -9.70 8.06
CA ASN A 69 4.71 -8.85 8.69
C ASN A 69 4.50 -7.50 7.98
N SER A 70 5.00 -7.36 6.76
CA SER A 70 4.77 -6.16 5.95
C SER A 70 3.76 -6.47 4.85
N LEU A 71 2.78 -5.58 4.71
CA LEU A 71 1.87 -5.58 3.58
C LEU A 71 2.50 -4.77 2.46
N ARG A 72 2.66 -5.40 1.29
CA ARG A 72 3.16 -4.74 0.09
C ARG A 72 2.06 -4.71 -0.95
N LEU A 73 1.75 -3.53 -1.43
CA LEU A 73 0.67 -3.33 -2.39
C LEU A 73 1.21 -2.54 -3.57
N ALA A 74 1.29 -3.19 -4.73
CA ALA A 74 1.82 -2.58 -5.95
C ALA A 74 0.70 -2.22 -6.91
N VAL A 75 0.80 -1.06 -7.53
CA VAL A 75 -0.18 -0.56 -8.51
C VAL A 75 0.56 0.02 -9.71
N GLN A 76 0.18 -0.43 -10.90
CA GLN A 76 0.74 0.09 -12.15
C GLN A 76 -0.31 0.19 -13.26
N GLU A 77 -1.58 0.34 -12.88
CA GLU A 77 -2.70 0.35 -13.84
C GLU A 77 -2.71 1.58 -14.75
N HIS A 78 -2.15 2.68 -14.27
CA HIS A 78 -2.07 3.92 -15.04
C HIS A 78 -0.63 4.20 -15.46
N ARG A 79 -0.47 5.03 -16.49
CA ARG A 79 0.86 5.51 -16.90
C ARG A 79 1.30 6.75 -16.11
N ASN A 80 0.51 7.13 -15.15
CA ASN A 80 0.71 8.32 -14.33
C ASN A 80 0.97 7.88 -12.90
N GLN A 81 2.11 8.30 -12.34
CA GLN A 81 2.50 7.93 -10.98
C GLN A 81 1.50 8.44 -9.95
N LEU A 82 1.01 9.68 -10.11
CA LEU A 82 0.07 10.26 -9.17
C LEU A 82 -1.23 9.47 -9.12
N LEU A 83 -1.77 9.06 -10.28
CA LEU A 83 -2.98 8.28 -10.33
C LEU A 83 -2.77 6.91 -9.68
N ASN A 84 -1.61 6.29 -9.89
CA ASN A 84 -1.30 5.02 -9.25
C ASN A 84 -1.16 5.17 -7.74
N ARG A 85 -0.59 6.28 -7.26
CA ARG A 85 -0.53 6.56 -5.83
C ARG A 85 -1.92 6.69 -5.21
N GLN A 86 -2.81 7.41 -5.87
CA GLN A 86 -4.18 7.58 -5.41
C GLN A 86 -4.90 6.23 -5.37
N LEU A 87 -4.76 5.43 -6.42
CA LEU A 87 -5.38 4.11 -6.47
C LEU A 87 -4.81 3.18 -5.40
N ALA A 88 -3.50 3.22 -5.17
CA ALA A 88 -2.86 2.43 -4.13
C ALA A 88 -3.41 2.78 -2.75
N LEU A 89 -3.62 4.05 -2.46
CA LEU A 89 -4.18 4.48 -1.17
C LEU A 89 -5.63 4.00 -1.02
N ILE A 90 -6.43 4.03 -2.09
CA ILE A 90 -7.79 3.52 -2.06
C ILE A 90 -7.80 2.02 -1.76
N LYS A 91 -6.95 1.26 -2.45
CA LYS A 91 -6.86 -0.19 -2.24
C LYS A 91 -6.35 -0.52 -0.84
N PHE A 92 -5.34 0.20 -0.37
CA PHE A 92 -4.79 0.02 0.97
C PHE A 92 -5.84 0.31 2.04
N SER A 93 -6.55 1.42 1.90
CA SER A 93 -7.63 1.79 2.81
C SER A 93 -8.71 0.70 2.88
N SER A 94 -9.09 0.15 1.73
CA SER A 94 -10.09 -0.93 1.68
C SER A 94 -9.63 -2.17 2.43
N ILE A 95 -8.35 -2.52 2.32
CA ILE A 95 -7.78 -3.66 3.04
C ILE A 95 -7.84 -3.43 4.56
N ILE A 96 -7.40 -2.25 5.01
CA ILE A 96 -7.38 -1.95 6.44
C ILE A 96 -8.81 -1.84 7.01
N LYS A 97 -9.78 -1.38 6.22
CA LYS A 97 -11.18 -1.30 6.66
C LYS A 97 -11.81 -2.66 6.94
N MET A 98 -11.18 -3.73 6.52
CA MET A 98 -11.69 -5.07 6.80
C MET A 98 -11.47 -5.50 8.26
N LEU A 99 -10.91 -4.64 9.07
CA LEU A 99 -10.76 -4.86 10.51
C LEU A 99 -12.10 -4.95 11.23
#